data_98eb3c5cb1651ea2389e7bd23103595b
#
_entry.id   98eb3c5cb1651ea2389e7bd23103595b
#
_cell.length_a   1.000
_cell.length_b   1.000
_cell.length_c   1.000
_cell.angle_alpha   90.00
_cell.angle_beta   90.00
_cell.angle_gamma   90.00
#
_symmetry.space_group_name_H-M   'P 1'
#
loop_
_entity.id
_entity.type
_entity.pdbx_description
1 polymer ?
#
loop_
_entity_poly.entity_id
_entity_poly.type
_entity_poly.pdbx_seq_one_letter_code
_entity_poly.pdbx_strand_id
1 'polypeptide(L)'
;MNLFSVPNSLAAAIASFGFAVLPALAAPDRAHVVNVYAWSDYFPPSVVEKFQAETGMHVNYTVFDSPDTAETALSVGSSNYDIVTMNASPHLAREIPKRFWKKLDQSQIPNARNADPQILKILGQVDPGNLYAVPWMWGTVGVIYNAEKAKSILGLLPAESLDLIFKKELAAKFEKCGISVLDSWQDILPLMARYLGQPQLSAEPAQLAAVLKKLEEIRPFLRRISTSGYYEQLADGELCLSIGYSGDAMIARRMAQEGGTKIPVDYAFPRVSVPLYIDSMVIPADSPNYAGALKFINFMMRPEISAEVTRFIGFASGNAAAVPFLDLSMRTNSIIYPPPEVRARFETERVYTSDELRTFNRAWQRFRTGE
;
A
#
# COMPACT_ATOMS: atom_id res chain seq x y z
N MET A 1 53.71 60.73 -58.00
CA MET A 1 53.91 61.97 -57.17
C MET A 1 53.10 61.83 -55.87
N ASN A 2 53.81 61.85 -54.74
CA ASN A 2 53.38 61.88 -53.35
C ASN A 2 52.60 60.64 -52.81
N LEU A 3 53.22 59.70 -52.16
CA LEU A 3 53.70 59.55 -50.79
C LEU A 3 52.81 60.15 -49.71
N PHE A 4 52.13 59.26 -48.94
CA PHE A 4 51.89 59.44 -47.49
C PHE A 4 51.95 58.12 -46.78
N SER A 5 52.87 58.06 -45.86
CA SER A 5 53.15 57.00 -44.88
C SER A 5 52.14 57.00 -43.73
N VAL A 6 51.72 55.83 -43.27
CA VAL A 6 50.89 55.63 -42.04
C VAL A 6 51.77 54.87 -41.06
N PRO A 7 51.89 55.29 -39.77
CA PRO A 7 52.62 54.55 -38.76
C PRO A 7 51.71 53.48 -38.07
N ASN A 8 52.25 52.31 -37.94
CA ASN A 8 51.71 51.22 -37.09
C ASN A 8 51.89 51.55 -35.62
N SER A 9 50.84 51.37 -34.83
CA SER A 9 50.91 51.04 -33.41
C SER A 9 49.61 50.40 -32.94
N LEU A 10 49.60 49.04 -33.03
CA LEU A 10 48.58 48.25 -32.35
C LEU A 10 49.15 47.83 -31.00
N ALA A 11 48.64 48.46 -29.95
CA ALA A 11 48.84 47.95 -28.58
C ALA A 11 47.77 46.88 -28.26
N ALA A 12 48.23 45.63 -28.08
CA ALA A 12 47.37 44.52 -27.70
C ALA A 12 47.02 44.62 -26.20
N ALA A 13 45.78 44.94 -25.87
CA ALA A 13 45.26 44.82 -24.52
C ALA A 13 44.91 43.34 -24.25
N ILE A 14 45.70 42.67 -23.39
CA ILE A 14 45.39 41.35 -22.88
C ILE A 14 44.35 41.52 -21.76
N ALA A 15 43.07 41.22 -22.07
CA ALA A 15 42.02 41.15 -21.06
C ALA A 15 42.14 39.82 -20.30
N SER A 16 42.61 39.88 -19.06
CA SER A 16 42.64 38.74 -18.15
C SER A 16 41.18 38.45 -17.70
N PHE A 17 40.57 37.43 -18.31
CA PHE A 17 39.31 36.87 -17.80
C PHE A 17 39.58 36.07 -16.53
N GLY A 18 39.32 36.67 -15.37
CA GLY A 18 39.29 35.92 -14.12
C GLY A 18 38.13 34.92 -14.13
N PHE A 19 38.45 33.64 -14.16
CA PHE A 19 37.48 32.59 -13.92
C PHE A 19 37.03 32.69 -12.46
N ALA A 20 35.85 33.22 -12.22
CA ALA A 20 35.17 33.11 -10.94
C ALA A 20 34.82 31.63 -10.76
N VAL A 21 35.54 30.91 -9.89
CA VAL A 21 35.19 29.57 -9.43
C VAL A 21 33.93 29.74 -8.58
N LEU A 22 32.77 29.48 -9.19
CA LEU A 22 31.52 29.30 -8.42
C LEU A 22 31.75 28.15 -7.44
N PRO A 23 31.45 28.33 -6.14
CA PRO A 23 31.50 27.22 -5.20
C PRO A 23 30.57 26.11 -5.72
N ALA A 24 31.12 24.94 -5.99
CA ALA A 24 30.33 23.75 -6.28
C ALA A 24 29.38 23.59 -5.08
N LEU A 25 28.08 23.69 -5.32
CA LEU A 25 27.08 23.29 -4.33
C LEU A 25 27.44 21.86 -3.94
N ALA A 26 27.94 21.69 -2.71
CA ALA A 26 28.26 20.37 -2.18
C ALA A 26 27.01 19.51 -2.34
N ALA A 27 27.15 18.37 -3.06
CA ALA A 27 26.08 17.39 -3.11
C ALA A 27 25.65 17.10 -1.67
N PRO A 28 24.35 17.04 -1.37
CA PRO A 28 23.89 16.79 -0.01
C PRO A 28 24.59 15.56 0.53
N ASP A 29 25.12 15.67 1.75
CA ASP A 29 25.81 14.55 2.41
C ASP A 29 24.82 13.39 2.54
N ARG A 30 24.94 12.42 1.65
CA ARG A 30 24.03 11.27 1.53
C ARG A 30 23.91 10.49 2.84
N ALA A 31 24.91 10.55 3.71
CA ALA A 31 24.87 9.90 5.02
C ALA A 31 23.82 10.51 5.95
N HIS A 32 23.41 11.75 5.71
CA HIS A 32 22.40 12.46 6.51
C HIS A 32 21.02 12.55 5.87
N VAL A 33 20.75 11.80 4.80
CA VAL A 33 19.45 11.79 4.13
C VAL A 33 18.94 10.37 3.98
N VAL A 34 17.66 10.14 4.30
CA VAL A 34 16.94 8.90 4.02
C VAL A 34 15.80 9.19 3.04
N ASN A 35 15.87 8.59 1.87
CA ASN A 35 14.83 8.71 0.83
C ASN A 35 13.83 7.56 0.97
N VAL A 36 12.59 7.90 1.33
CA VAL A 36 11.50 6.95 1.55
C VAL A 36 10.52 7.01 0.39
N TYR A 37 10.18 5.86 -0.18
CA TYR A 37 9.17 5.70 -1.22
C TYR A 37 8.06 4.77 -0.71
N ALA A 38 6.88 5.32 -0.46
CA ALA A 38 5.81 4.60 0.22
C ALA A 38 4.43 5.09 -0.22
N TRP A 39 3.39 4.41 0.26
CA TRP A 39 2.02 4.88 0.15
C TRP A 39 1.85 6.25 0.80
N SER A 40 0.89 7.05 0.31
CA SER A 40 0.56 8.30 0.96
C SER A 40 0.12 8.03 2.42
N ASP A 41 0.44 8.97 3.30
CA ASP A 41 0.07 8.96 4.73
C ASP A 41 0.59 7.78 5.57
N TYR A 42 1.49 6.92 5.04
CA TYR A 42 2.04 5.77 5.79
C TYR A 42 3.02 6.16 6.90
N PHE A 43 3.57 7.36 6.84
CA PHE A 43 4.47 7.89 7.86
C PHE A 43 3.97 9.27 8.31
N PRO A 44 3.33 9.37 9.49
CA PRO A 44 2.85 10.64 10.02
C PRO A 44 3.96 11.67 10.10
N PRO A 45 3.71 12.95 9.77
CA PRO A 45 4.70 14.02 9.89
C PRO A 45 5.35 14.07 11.26
N SER A 46 4.58 13.90 12.34
CA SER A 46 5.10 13.88 13.71
C SER A 46 6.13 12.77 13.98
N VAL A 47 5.95 11.61 13.35
CA VAL A 47 6.90 10.48 13.48
C VAL A 47 8.16 10.73 12.68
N VAL A 48 8.03 11.32 11.48
CA VAL A 48 9.17 11.73 10.66
C VAL A 48 9.99 12.81 11.37
N GLU A 49 9.34 13.82 11.93
CA GLU A 49 10.00 14.88 12.72
C GLU A 49 10.77 14.32 13.92
N LYS A 50 10.19 13.35 14.65
CA LYS A 50 10.88 12.68 15.77
C LYS A 50 12.14 11.95 15.30
N PHE A 51 12.05 11.20 14.19
CA PHE A 51 13.22 10.54 13.62
C PHE A 51 14.31 11.55 13.25
N GLN A 52 13.96 12.63 12.57
CA GLN A 52 14.88 13.68 12.16
C GLN A 52 15.54 14.36 13.38
N ALA A 53 14.74 14.67 14.41
CA ALA A 53 15.24 15.31 15.64
C ALA A 53 16.21 14.40 16.43
N GLU A 54 15.92 13.09 16.50
CA GLU A 54 16.75 12.15 17.25
C GLU A 54 18.04 11.76 16.51
N THR A 55 18.00 11.69 15.17
CA THR A 55 19.11 11.14 14.38
C THR A 55 19.94 12.20 13.67
N GLY A 56 19.42 13.42 13.52
CA GLY A 56 20.00 14.46 12.68
C GLY A 56 19.90 14.17 11.18
N MET A 57 19.15 13.11 10.79
CA MET A 57 18.97 12.72 9.40
C MET A 57 17.70 13.34 8.83
N HIS A 58 17.77 13.86 7.62
CA HIS A 58 16.61 14.37 6.90
C HIS A 58 15.88 13.23 6.17
N VAL A 59 14.55 13.24 6.15
CA VAL A 59 13.72 12.28 5.43
C VAL A 59 13.08 12.95 4.22
N ASN A 60 13.40 12.48 3.02
CA ASN A 60 12.66 12.81 1.82
C ASN A 60 11.58 11.76 1.59
N TYR A 61 10.33 12.15 1.67
CA TYR A 61 9.20 11.25 1.50
C TYR A 61 8.56 11.45 0.13
N THR A 62 8.62 10.43 -0.70
CA THR A 62 7.99 10.36 -2.02
C THR A 62 6.86 9.34 -1.96
N VAL A 63 5.73 9.65 -2.58
CA VAL A 63 4.55 8.77 -2.58
C VAL A 63 4.37 8.07 -3.91
N PHE A 64 3.79 6.87 -3.86
CA PHE A 64 3.22 6.17 -5.01
C PHE A 64 1.75 5.82 -4.73
N ASP A 65 1.01 5.57 -5.78
CA ASP A 65 -0.42 5.24 -5.78
C ASP A 65 -0.70 3.76 -6.09
N SER A 66 0.32 3.03 -6.58
CA SER A 66 0.21 1.60 -6.83
C SER A 66 1.56 0.89 -6.70
N PRO A 67 1.57 -0.40 -6.31
CA PRO A 67 2.81 -1.19 -6.26
C PRO A 67 3.46 -1.36 -7.65
N ASP A 68 2.66 -1.40 -8.72
CA ASP A 68 3.17 -1.50 -10.09
C ASP A 68 3.92 -0.22 -10.51
N THR A 69 3.45 0.96 -10.06
CA THR A 69 4.16 2.24 -10.22
C THR A 69 5.50 2.20 -9.48
N ALA A 70 5.51 1.69 -8.24
CA ALA A 70 6.72 1.54 -7.45
C ALA A 70 7.71 0.57 -8.11
N GLU A 71 7.26 -0.62 -8.55
CA GLU A 71 8.11 -1.59 -9.26
C GLU A 71 8.72 -1.00 -10.54
N THR A 72 7.93 -0.25 -11.30
CA THR A 72 8.41 0.41 -12.52
C THR A 72 9.51 1.41 -12.21
N ALA A 73 9.32 2.28 -11.22
CA ALA A 73 10.31 3.27 -10.80
C ALA A 73 11.63 2.62 -10.30
N LEU A 74 11.52 1.49 -9.60
CA LEU A 74 12.67 0.74 -9.08
C LEU A 74 13.40 -0.05 -10.18
N SER A 75 12.70 -0.50 -11.22
CA SER A 75 13.28 -1.33 -12.30
C SER A 75 14.21 -0.58 -13.24
N VAL A 76 14.12 0.75 -13.29
CA VAL A 76 14.99 1.60 -14.13
C VAL A 76 16.43 1.62 -13.60
N GLY A 77 16.66 1.23 -12.35
CA GLY A 77 17.96 1.35 -11.66
C GLY A 77 18.25 2.79 -11.26
N SER A 78 19.11 2.98 -10.26
CA SER A 78 19.45 4.28 -9.69
C SER A 78 18.21 5.02 -9.14
N SER A 79 17.33 4.27 -8.46
CA SER A 79 16.10 4.79 -7.89
C SER A 79 16.33 5.91 -6.86
N ASN A 80 17.53 5.94 -6.25
CA ASN A 80 17.91 6.81 -5.15
C ASN A 80 17.07 6.66 -3.88
N TYR A 81 16.25 5.62 -3.77
CA TYR A 81 15.49 5.34 -2.57
C TYR A 81 16.27 4.47 -1.59
N ASP A 82 16.05 4.71 -0.30
CA ASP A 82 16.68 3.95 0.79
C ASP A 82 15.67 3.01 1.46
N ILE A 83 14.43 3.42 1.54
CA ILE A 83 13.31 2.63 2.06
C ILE A 83 12.20 2.62 1.02
N VAL A 84 11.63 1.44 0.81
CA VAL A 84 10.37 1.27 0.06
C VAL A 84 9.39 0.48 0.93
N THR A 85 8.13 0.87 0.94
CA THR A 85 7.07 0.00 1.46
C THR A 85 6.51 -0.83 0.31
N MET A 86 6.53 -2.15 0.46
CA MET A 86 6.10 -3.06 -0.60
C MET A 86 5.23 -4.17 -0.03
N ASN A 87 4.18 -4.51 -0.76
CA ASN A 87 3.30 -5.61 -0.41
C ASN A 87 4.05 -6.96 -0.52
N ALA A 88 3.87 -7.83 0.49
CA ALA A 88 4.56 -9.10 0.56
C ALA A 88 4.23 -10.00 -0.64
N SER A 89 2.96 -10.14 -0.95
CA SER A 89 2.50 -10.95 -2.10
C SER A 89 1.51 -10.14 -2.94
N PRO A 90 1.69 -10.11 -4.26
CA PRO A 90 2.66 -10.90 -5.05
C PRO A 90 4.03 -10.24 -5.28
N HIS A 91 4.24 -8.97 -4.83
CA HIS A 91 5.38 -8.15 -5.24
C HIS A 91 6.71 -8.65 -4.67
N LEU A 92 6.90 -8.64 -3.33
CA LEU A 92 8.16 -9.12 -2.74
C LEU A 92 8.47 -10.55 -3.14
N ALA A 93 7.46 -11.42 -3.19
CA ALA A 93 7.61 -12.81 -3.62
C ALA A 93 8.20 -12.93 -5.04
N ARG A 94 7.91 -11.97 -5.93
CA ARG A 94 8.43 -11.90 -7.31
C ARG A 94 9.79 -11.21 -7.40
N GLU A 95 10.06 -10.27 -6.53
CA GLU A 95 11.21 -9.36 -6.61
C GLU A 95 12.44 -9.88 -5.85
N ILE A 96 12.24 -10.57 -4.72
CA ILE A 96 13.34 -11.16 -3.94
C ILE A 96 14.22 -12.08 -4.81
N PRO A 97 13.68 -13.02 -5.61
CA PRO A 97 14.48 -13.85 -6.49
C PRO A 97 15.27 -13.07 -7.56
N LYS A 98 14.77 -11.90 -7.95
CA LYS A 98 15.42 -10.99 -8.91
C LYS A 98 16.48 -10.09 -8.27
N ARG A 99 16.71 -10.19 -6.96
CA ARG A 99 17.68 -9.40 -6.19
C ARG A 99 17.41 -7.90 -6.21
N PHE A 100 16.15 -7.50 -6.19
CA PHE A 100 15.77 -6.09 -6.08
C PHE A 100 16.08 -5.49 -4.71
N TRP A 101 16.22 -6.33 -3.69
CA TRP A 101 16.31 -5.91 -2.29
C TRP A 101 17.64 -6.33 -1.64
N LYS A 102 18.14 -5.50 -0.75
CA LYS A 102 19.28 -5.84 0.14
C LYS A 102 18.79 -6.70 1.29
N LYS A 103 19.63 -7.66 1.69
CA LYS A 103 19.44 -8.36 2.96
C LYS A 103 19.58 -7.37 4.11
N LEU A 104 18.74 -7.51 5.11
CA LEU A 104 18.76 -6.71 6.32
C LEU A 104 19.80 -7.24 7.30
N ASP A 105 20.64 -6.35 7.83
CA ASP A 105 21.50 -6.67 8.97
C ASP A 105 20.67 -6.62 10.25
N GLN A 106 20.22 -7.80 10.69
CA GLN A 106 19.37 -7.96 11.87
C GLN A 106 20.00 -7.42 13.16
N SER A 107 21.34 -7.35 13.23
CA SER A 107 22.05 -6.81 14.38
C SER A 107 21.86 -5.29 14.53
N GLN A 108 21.57 -4.59 13.44
CA GLN A 108 21.35 -3.14 13.41
C GLN A 108 19.87 -2.74 13.53
N ILE A 109 18.96 -3.72 13.51
CA ILE A 109 17.53 -3.50 13.67
C ILE A 109 16.93 -4.31 14.84
N PRO A 110 17.46 -4.16 16.06
CA PRO A 110 17.04 -4.98 17.21
C PRO A 110 15.54 -4.85 17.52
N ASN A 111 14.88 -3.76 17.12
CA ASN A 111 13.44 -3.57 17.31
C ASN A 111 12.59 -4.41 16.33
N ALA A 112 13.17 -4.99 15.28
CA ALA A 112 12.45 -5.92 14.40
C ALA A 112 11.94 -7.17 15.15
N ARG A 113 12.54 -7.53 16.30
CA ARG A 113 12.04 -8.59 17.21
C ARG A 113 10.64 -8.34 17.74
N ASN A 114 10.16 -7.09 17.68
CA ASN A 114 8.81 -6.69 18.11
C ASN A 114 7.73 -7.05 17.10
N ALA A 115 8.10 -7.55 15.91
CA ALA A 115 7.15 -7.90 14.85
C ALA A 115 6.17 -9.00 15.30
N ASP A 116 4.94 -8.94 14.80
CA ASP A 116 3.89 -9.94 15.09
C ASP A 116 4.32 -11.32 14.59
N PRO A 117 4.42 -12.34 15.47
CA PRO A 117 4.90 -13.66 15.08
C PRO A 117 4.05 -14.36 14.01
N GLN A 118 2.73 -14.13 13.99
CA GLN A 118 1.86 -14.68 12.96
C GLN A 118 2.10 -14.01 11.62
N ILE A 119 2.25 -12.69 11.60
CA ILE A 119 2.55 -11.93 10.39
C ILE A 119 3.94 -12.31 9.86
N LEU A 120 4.95 -12.43 10.74
CA LEU A 120 6.28 -12.94 10.35
C LEU A 120 6.23 -14.35 9.74
N LYS A 121 5.41 -15.25 10.31
CA LYS A 121 5.23 -16.60 9.77
C LYS A 121 4.65 -16.57 8.36
N ILE A 122 3.68 -15.69 8.11
CA ILE A 122 3.06 -15.54 6.78
C ILE A 122 4.04 -14.88 5.81
N LEU A 123 4.70 -13.79 6.22
CA LEU A 123 5.73 -13.13 5.42
C LEU A 123 6.86 -14.09 5.04
N GLY A 124 7.25 -14.99 5.96
CA GLY A 124 8.26 -16.02 5.72
C GLY A 124 7.95 -17.02 4.60
N GLN A 125 6.71 -17.06 4.11
CA GLN A 125 6.36 -17.86 2.92
C GLN A 125 6.93 -17.24 1.64
N VAL A 126 7.09 -15.91 1.61
CA VAL A 126 7.64 -15.17 0.46
C VAL A 126 9.07 -14.69 0.69
N ASP A 127 9.45 -14.45 1.94
CA ASP A 127 10.80 -14.09 2.39
C ASP A 127 11.31 -15.11 3.43
N PRO A 128 11.78 -16.29 2.99
CA PRO A 128 12.24 -17.33 3.91
C PRO A 128 13.34 -16.83 4.85
N GLY A 129 13.06 -16.90 6.16
CA GLY A 129 13.93 -16.38 7.20
C GLY A 129 13.78 -14.88 7.47
N ASN A 130 12.82 -14.20 6.84
CA ASN A 130 12.59 -12.75 6.95
C ASN A 130 13.91 -11.96 6.79
N LEU A 131 14.60 -12.23 5.69
CA LEU A 131 15.95 -11.69 5.45
C LEU A 131 15.95 -10.32 4.78
N TYR A 132 14.85 -9.96 4.07
CA TYR A 132 14.79 -8.78 3.21
C TYR A 132 13.75 -7.77 3.67
N ALA A 133 12.73 -8.20 4.42
CA ALA A 133 11.56 -7.41 4.72
C ALA A 133 11.26 -7.38 6.23
N VAL A 134 10.83 -6.22 6.73
CA VAL A 134 10.25 -6.06 8.07
C VAL A 134 8.78 -5.71 7.89
N PRO A 135 7.82 -6.48 8.45
CA PRO A 135 6.41 -6.19 8.32
C PRO A 135 6.12 -4.84 8.98
N TRP A 136 5.45 -3.96 8.23
CA TRP A 136 5.15 -2.60 8.67
C TRP A 136 3.69 -2.47 9.08
N MET A 137 2.79 -2.54 8.10
CA MET A 137 1.36 -2.50 8.31
C MET A 137 0.70 -3.70 7.65
N TRP A 138 -0.42 -4.11 8.16
CA TRP A 138 -1.21 -5.17 7.56
C TRP A 138 -2.71 -4.92 7.73
N GLY A 139 -3.48 -5.56 6.90
CA GLY A 139 -4.92 -5.50 6.94
C GLY A 139 -5.55 -6.57 6.06
N THR A 140 -6.85 -6.48 5.91
CA THR A 140 -7.64 -7.47 5.17
C THR A 140 -8.51 -6.80 4.11
N VAL A 141 -8.91 -7.56 3.11
CA VAL A 141 -9.91 -7.15 2.14
C VAL A 141 -11.26 -7.78 2.51
N GLY A 142 -12.30 -6.96 2.54
CA GLY A 142 -13.66 -7.40 2.90
C GLY A 142 -14.72 -6.40 2.46
N VAL A 143 -15.89 -6.49 3.05
CA VAL A 143 -17.02 -5.61 2.70
C VAL A 143 -17.14 -4.48 3.72
N ILE A 144 -16.95 -3.25 3.26
CA ILE A 144 -17.25 -2.03 4.01
C ILE A 144 -18.68 -1.64 3.71
N TYR A 145 -19.45 -1.28 4.71
CA TYR A 145 -20.87 -0.98 4.51
C TYR A 145 -21.42 0.06 5.47
N ASN A 146 -22.45 0.78 5.01
CA ASN A 146 -23.29 1.61 5.87
C ASN A 146 -24.25 0.71 6.65
N ALA A 147 -24.04 0.57 7.96
CA ALA A 147 -24.77 -0.39 8.79
C ALA A 147 -26.27 -0.09 8.88
N GLU A 148 -26.67 1.19 8.94
CA GLU A 148 -28.09 1.58 8.96
C GLU A 148 -28.78 1.27 7.64
N LYS A 149 -28.15 1.61 6.51
CA LYS A 149 -28.71 1.32 5.18
C LYS A 149 -28.82 -0.18 4.94
N ALA A 150 -27.76 -0.93 5.26
CA ALA A 150 -27.78 -2.38 5.12
C ALA A 150 -28.90 -3.02 5.96
N LYS A 151 -29.06 -2.58 7.22
CA LYS A 151 -30.15 -3.02 8.09
C LYS A 151 -31.52 -2.61 7.55
N SER A 152 -31.68 -1.40 7.04
CA SER A 152 -32.98 -0.92 6.53
C SER A 152 -33.42 -1.65 5.25
N ILE A 153 -32.43 -2.07 4.40
CA ILE A 153 -32.71 -2.74 3.12
C ILE A 153 -32.94 -4.23 3.30
N LEU A 154 -32.19 -4.88 4.20
CA LEU A 154 -32.18 -6.34 4.35
C LEU A 154 -32.78 -6.84 5.66
N GLY A 155 -32.88 -6.02 6.69
CA GLY A 155 -33.20 -6.44 8.06
C GLY A 155 -32.01 -7.14 8.74
N LEU A 156 -31.55 -8.23 8.17
CA LEU A 156 -30.41 -9.02 8.67
C LEU A 156 -29.36 -9.18 7.56
N LEU A 157 -28.10 -9.03 7.94
CA LEU A 157 -26.99 -9.28 7.02
C LEU A 157 -26.84 -10.77 6.70
N PRO A 158 -26.44 -11.13 5.47
CA PRO A 158 -26.14 -12.51 5.13
C PRO A 158 -24.93 -13.03 5.94
N ALA A 159 -24.88 -14.33 6.17
CA ALA A 159 -23.77 -14.96 6.87
C ALA A 159 -22.44 -14.82 6.11
N GLU A 160 -22.50 -14.88 4.76
CA GLU A 160 -21.36 -14.53 3.89
C GLU A 160 -21.49 -13.07 3.46
N SER A 161 -20.53 -12.23 3.88
CA SER A 161 -20.58 -10.79 3.59
C SER A 161 -20.45 -10.46 2.11
N LEU A 162 -19.70 -11.27 1.34
CA LEU A 162 -19.55 -11.09 -0.10
C LEU A 162 -20.87 -11.25 -0.86
N ASP A 163 -21.87 -11.94 -0.29
CA ASP A 163 -23.20 -12.04 -0.86
C ASP A 163 -23.82 -10.66 -1.12
N LEU A 164 -23.50 -9.66 -0.29
CA LEU A 164 -24.00 -8.30 -0.44
C LEU A 164 -23.69 -7.69 -1.81
N ILE A 165 -22.55 -8.08 -2.39
CA ILE A 165 -22.05 -7.54 -3.65
C ILE A 165 -22.07 -8.59 -4.76
N PHE A 166 -21.71 -9.85 -4.46
CA PHE A 166 -21.56 -10.90 -5.47
C PHE A 166 -22.85 -11.66 -5.79
N LYS A 167 -23.89 -11.55 -4.96
CA LYS A 167 -25.23 -12.04 -5.33
C LYS A 167 -26.01 -10.94 -6.02
N LYS A 168 -26.33 -11.14 -7.31
CA LYS A 168 -27.08 -10.21 -8.16
C LYS A 168 -28.33 -9.66 -7.48
N GLU A 169 -29.11 -10.54 -6.81
CA GLU A 169 -30.35 -10.20 -6.17
C GLU A 169 -30.17 -9.29 -4.95
N LEU A 170 -29.02 -9.38 -4.27
CA LEU A 170 -28.67 -8.51 -3.16
C LEU A 170 -28.03 -7.21 -3.67
N ALA A 171 -27.08 -7.29 -4.60
CA ALA A 171 -26.48 -6.11 -5.22
C ALA A 171 -27.54 -5.16 -5.82
N ALA A 172 -28.56 -5.69 -6.51
CA ALA A 172 -29.64 -4.92 -7.08
C ALA A 172 -30.40 -4.08 -6.03
N LYS A 173 -30.50 -4.55 -4.78
CA LYS A 173 -31.15 -3.79 -3.70
C LYS A 173 -30.37 -2.57 -3.28
N PHE A 174 -29.06 -2.57 -3.49
CA PHE A 174 -28.14 -1.50 -3.13
C PHE A 174 -27.76 -0.58 -4.30
N GLU A 175 -28.22 -0.85 -5.52
CA GLU A 175 -27.89 -0.09 -6.73
C GLU A 175 -28.07 1.42 -6.53
N LYS A 176 -29.26 1.84 -6.03
CA LYS A 176 -29.56 3.26 -5.77
C LYS A 176 -28.71 3.86 -4.65
N CYS A 177 -28.34 3.04 -3.67
CA CYS A 177 -27.51 3.44 -2.55
C CYS A 177 -26.02 3.58 -2.93
N GLY A 178 -25.58 2.81 -3.92
CA GLY A 178 -24.22 2.84 -4.47
C GLY A 178 -23.34 1.72 -3.95
N ILE A 179 -22.72 1.01 -4.91
CA ILE A 179 -21.77 -0.07 -4.66
C ILE A 179 -20.46 0.27 -5.37
N SER A 180 -19.33 0.03 -4.71
CA SER A 180 -18.03 0.06 -5.36
C SER A 180 -17.24 -1.22 -5.13
N VAL A 181 -16.26 -1.44 -5.99
CA VAL A 181 -15.22 -2.46 -5.81
C VAL A 181 -13.86 -1.83 -6.12
N LEU A 182 -12.78 -2.39 -5.56
CA LEU A 182 -11.42 -1.94 -5.82
C LEU A 182 -11.08 -2.08 -7.31
N ASP A 183 -10.39 -1.12 -7.89
CA ASP A 183 -9.76 -1.23 -9.22
C ASP A 183 -8.44 -1.99 -9.10
N SER A 184 -8.54 -3.23 -8.68
CA SER A 184 -7.42 -4.14 -8.44
C SER A 184 -7.86 -5.57 -8.75
N TRP A 185 -7.34 -6.11 -9.84
CA TRP A 185 -7.60 -7.52 -10.16
C TRP A 185 -6.98 -8.44 -9.10
N GLN A 186 -5.88 -8.03 -8.48
CA GLN A 186 -5.18 -8.78 -7.44
C GLN A 186 -6.05 -9.02 -6.22
N ASP A 187 -6.99 -8.11 -5.93
CA ASP A 187 -7.93 -8.25 -4.83
C ASP A 187 -9.24 -8.93 -5.28
N ILE A 188 -9.79 -8.50 -6.41
CA ILE A 188 -11.16 -8.87 -6.80
C ILE A 188 -11.25 -10.25 -7.45
N LEU A 189 -10.35 -10.58 -8.40
CA LEU A 189 -10.44 -11.87 -9.10
C LEU A 189 -10.19 -13.06 -8.16
N PRO A 190 -9.16 -13.05 -7.29
CA PRO A 190 -8.96 -14.12 -6.32
C PRO A 190 -10.12 -14.26 -5.33
N LEU A 191 -10.64 -13.12 -4.84
CA LEU A 191 -11.76 -13.11 -3.92
C LEU A 191 -13.02 -13.73 -4.55
N MET A 192 -13.31 -13.39 -5.82
CA MET A 192 -14.40 -14.00 -6.57
C MET A 192 -14.16 -15.49 -6.83
N ALA A 193 -12.93 -15.90 -7.17
CA ALA A 193 -12.59 -17.30 -7.36
C ALA A 193 -12.90 -18.13 -6.09
N ARG A 194 -12.45 -17.65 -4.93
CA ARG A 194 -12.74 -18.29 -3.63
C ARG A 194 -14.24 -18.28 -3.29
N TYR A 195 -14.94 -17.21 -3.59
CA TYR A 195 -16.40 -17.13 -3.43
C TYR A 195 -17.12 -18.20 -4.26
N LEU A 196 -16.61 -18.54 -5.44
CA LEU A 196 -17.11 -19.62 -6.31
C LEU A 196 -16.62 -21.01 -5.89
N GLY A 197 -15.90 -21.14 -4.77
CA GLY A 197 -15.37 -22.41 -4.27
C GLY A 197 -14.09 -22.90 -4.97
N GLN A 198 -13.45 -22.05 -5.79
CA GLN A 198 -12.14 -22.35 -6.34
C GLN A 198 -11.07 -22.12 -5.25
N PRO A 199 -10.10 -23.03 -5.07
CA PRO A 199 -9.10 -22.91 -4.01
C PRO A 199 -8.14 -21.73 -4.22
N GLN A 200 -7.98 -21.29 -5.47
CA GLN A 200 -7.16 -20.16 -5.88
C GLN A 200 -7.59 -19.64 -7.25
N LEU A 201 -7.21 -18.41 -7.59
CA LEU A 201 -7.38 -17.88 -8.93
C LEU A 201 -6.53 -18.68 -9.93
N SER A 202 -7.13 -19.05 -11.06
CA SER A 202 -6.50 -19.85 -12.11
C SER A 202 -6.70 -19.19 -13.48
N ALA A 203 -5.67 -19.26 -14.33
CA ALA A 203 -5.76 -18.85 -15.74
C ALA A 203 -6.36 -19.96 -16.65
N GLU A 204 -6.76 -21.10 -16.05
CA GLU A 204 -7.48 -22.14 -16.78
C GLU A 204 -8.79 -21.55 -17.34
N PRO A 205 -9.05 -21.70 -18.66
CA PRO A 205 -10.11 -20.95 -19.35
C PRO A 205 -11.50 -21.10 -18.71
N ALA A 206 -11.90 -22.29 -18.30
CA ALA A 206 -13.23 -22.52 -17.74
C ALA A 206 -13.37 -21.90 -16.34
N GLN A 207 -12.31 -21.97 -15.51
CA GLN A 207 -12.28 -21.38 -14.17
C GLN A 207 -12.29 -19.86 -14.23
N LEU A 208 -11.47 -19.26 -15.07
CA LEU A 208 -11.43 -17.82 -15.27
C LEU A 208 -12.75 -17.30 -15.86
N ALA A 209 -13.31 -18.00 -16.84
CA ALA A 209 -14.61 -17.64 -17.44
C ALA A 209 -15.74 -17.63 -16.40
N ALA A 210 -15.73 -18.57 -15.45
CA ALA A 210 -16.72 -18.58 -14.35
C ALA A 210 -16.61 -17.36 -13.45
N VAL A 211 -15.37 -16.93 -13.11
CA VAL A 211 -15.08 -15.73 -12.33
C VAL A 211 -15.58 -14.48 -13.07
N LEU A 212 -15.21 -14.32 -14.33
CA LEU A 212 -15.59 -13.16 -15.15
C LEU A 212 -17.09 -13.07 -15.34
N LYS A 213 -17.74 -14.19 -15.68
CA LYS A 213 -19.20 -14.24 -15.82
C LYS A 213 -19.91 -13.75 -14.56
N LYS A 214 -19.41 -14.15 -13.38
CA LYS A 214 -20.01 -13.73 -12.11
C LYS A 214 -19.80 -12.24 -11.84
N LEU A 215 -18.64 -11.70 -12.20
CA LEU A 215 -18.37 -10.26 -12.13
C LEU A 215 -19.24 -9.46 -13.11
N GLU A 216 -19.42 -9.96 -14.33
CA GLU A 216 -20.31 -9.35 -15.32
C GLU A 216 -21.76 -9.28 -14.85
N GLU A 217 -22.26 -10.29 -14.11
CA GLU A 217 -23.60 -10.29 -13.53
C GLU A 217 -23.84 -9.15 -12.54
N ILE A 218 -22.79 -8.73 -11.81
CA ILE A 218 -22.92 -7.67 -10.78
C ILE A 218 -22.49 -6.30 -11.31
N ARG A 219 -21.78 -6.24 -12.42
CA ARG A 219 -21.26 -5.00 -13.00
C ARG A 219 -22.31 -3.90 -13.19
N PRO A 220 -23.55 -4.17 -13.68
CA PRO A 220 -24.57 -3.15 -13.84
C PRO A 220 -24.97 -2.42 -12.56
N PHE A 221 -24.73 -3.03 -11.40
CA PHE A 221 -25.07 -2.46 -10.09
C PHE A 221 -23.92 -1.68 -9.45
N LEU A 222 -22.72 -1.76 -10.05
CA LEU A 222 -21.56 -1.04 -9.56
C LEU A 222 -21.63 0.42 -10.00
N ARG A 223 -21.62 1.33 -9.03
CA ARG A 223 -21.50 2.77 -9.30
C ARG A 223 -20.06 3.13 -9.65
N ARG A 224 -19.09 2.42 -9.05
CA ARG A 224 -17.67 2.74 -9.20
C ARG A 224 -16.78 1.50 -9.11
N ILE A 225 -15.70 1.52 -9.87
CA ILE A 225 -14.54 0.62 -9.77
C ILE A 225 -13.34 1.53 -9.51
N SER A 226 -12.82 1.57 -8.28
CA SER A 226 -11.72 2.47 -7.89
C SER A 226 -11.07 2.04 -6.59
N THR A 227 -9.76 2.20 -6.48
CA THR A 227 -8.98 2.02 -5.24
C THR A 227 -8.80 3.29 -4.43
N SER A 228 -9.24 4.46 -4.95
CA SER A 228 -9.12 5.74 -4.26
C SER A 228 -10.47 6.47 -4.23
N GLY A 229 -10.69 7.29 -3.21
CA GLY A 229 -11.88 8.14 -3.09
C GLY A 229 -13.16 7.39 -2.73
N TYR A 230 -13.15 6.09 -2.54
CA TYR A 230 -14.35 5.31 -2.21
C TYR A 230 -14.68 5.37 -0.70
N TYR A 231 -13.66 5.51 0.15
CA TYR A 231 -13.87 5.62 1.60
C TYR A 231 -14.42 6.99 1.98
N GLU A 232 -14.06 8.07 1.28
CA GLU A 232 -14.71 9.38 1.40
C GLU A 232 -16.19 9.27 1.05
N GLN A 233 -16.52 8.63 -0.08
CA GLN A 233 -17.89 8.44 -0.53
C GLN A 233 -18.72 7.54 0.41
N LEU A 234 -18.10 6.60 1.10
CA LEU A 234 -18.74 5.85 2.19
C LEU A 234 -19.00 6.74 3.39
N ALA A 235 -18.06 7.62 3.76
CA ALA A 235 -18.20 8.55 4.86
C ALA A 235 -19.28 9.60 4.62
N ASP A 236 -19.45 10.04 3.36
CA ASP A 236 -20.45 11.03 2.95
C ASP A 236 -21.82 10.39 2.61
N GLY A 237 -21.90 9.07 2.51
CA GLY A 237 -23.13 8.33 2.21
C GLY A 237 -23.49 8.26 0.73
N GLU A 238 -22.58 8.64 -0.16
CA GLU A 238 -22.74 8.45 -1.61
C GLU A 238 -22.62 6.98 -2.02
N LEU A 239 -21.87 6.20 -1.22
CA LEU A 239 -21.78 4.75 -1.33
C LEU A 239 -22.31 4.10 -0.05
N CYS A 240 -22.91 2.93 -0.21
CA CYS A 240 -23.42 2.11 0.91
C CYS A 240 -22.61 0.83 1.10
N LEU A 241 -22.02 0.32 0.04
CA LEU A 241 -21.22 -0.91 0.04
C LEU A 241 -19.93 -0.70 -0.76
N SER A 242 -18.85 -1.30 -0.29
CA SER A 242 -17.61 -1.43 -1.05
C SER A 242 -16.88 -2.72 -0.70
N ILE A 243 -16.26 -3.38 -1.68
CA ILE A 243 -15.12 -4.23 -1.38
C ILE A 243 -13.93 -3.31 -1.20
N GLY A 244 -13.29 -3.37 -0.03
CA GLY A 244 -12.23 -2.45 0.33
C GLY A 244 -11.34 -2.97 1.46
N TYR A 245 -10.35 -2.16 1.81
CA TYR A 245 -9.37 -2.48 2.83
C TYR A 245 -9.89 -2.17 4.25
N SER A 246 -9.54 -3.01 5.22
CA SER A 246 -10.00 -2.84 6.61
C SER A 246 -9.58 -1.50 7.23
N GLY A 247 -8.40 -0.98 6.88
CA GLY A 247 -7.96 0.33 7.34
C GLY A 247 -8.79 1.48 6.76
N ASP A 248 -9.18 1.37 5.48
CA ASP A 248 -10.03 2.38 4.83
C ASP A 248 -11.43 2.44 5.45
N ALA A 249 -11.93 1.31 5.98
CA ALA A 249 -13.16 1.31 6.78
C ALA A 249 -13.00 2.15 8.05
N MET A 250 -11.82 2.12 8.68
CA MET A 250 -11.52 2.94 9.86
C MET A 250 -11.37 4.41 9.49
N ILE A 251 -10.76 4.72 8.35
CA ILE A 251 -10.66 6.09 7.82
C ILE A 251 -12.06 6.63 7.52
N ALA A 252 -12.90 5.88 6.78
CA ALA A 252 -14.27 6.27 6.46
C ALA A 252 -15.11 6.52 7.73
N ARG A 253 -14.99 5.65 8.74
CA ARG A 253 -15.67 5.82 10.03
C ARG A 253 -15.25 7.11 10.74
N ARG A 254 -13.95 7.40 10.78
CA ARG A 254 -13.42 8.64 11.36
C ARG A 254 -13.91 9.87 10.60
N MET A 255 -13.82 9.86 9.27
CA MET A 255 -14.29 10.97 8.42
C MET A 255 -15.78 11.23 8.59
N ALA A 256 -16.61 10.19 8.68
CA ALA A 256 -18.04 10.34 8.93
C ALA A 256 -18.33 11.00 10.29
N GLN A 257 -17.52 10.69 11.31
CA GLN A 257 -17.67 11.31 12.64
C GLN A 257 -17.22 12.76 12.64
N GLU A 258 -16.04 13.06 12.09
CA GLU A 258 -15.45 14.40 12.03
C GLU A 258 -16.21 15.32 11.08
N GLY A 259 -16.66 14.81 9.93
CA GLY A 259 -17.47 15.52 8.93
C GLY A 259 -18.94 15.74 9.33
N GLY A 260 -19.38 15.19 10.46
CA GLY A 260 -20.72 15.40 11.02
C GLY A 260 -21.83 14.58 10.36
N THR A 261 -21.54 13.75 9.36
CA THR A 261 -22.56 12.87 8.74
C THR A 261 -23.03 11.78 9.70
N LYS A 262 -22.17 11.35 10.62
CA LYS A 262 -22.40 10.29 11.63
C LYS A 262 -22.84 8.96 11.03
N ILE A 263 -22.52 8.73 9.75
CA ILE A 263 -22.83 7.47 9.08
C ILE A 263 -22.14 6.33 9.79
N PRO A 264 -22.85 5.27 10.21
CA PRO A 264 -22.23 4.12 10.88
C PRO A 264 -21.58 3.21 9.84
N VAL A 265 -20.35 3.55 9.45
CA VAL A 265 -19.52 2.71 8.58
C VAL A 265 -19.05 1.50 9.38
N ASP A 266 -19.24 0.31 8.85
CA ASP A 266 -18.79 -0.95 9.44
C ASP A 266 -18.10 -1.84 8.41
N TYR A 267 -17.51 -2.95 8.88
CA TYR A 267 -16.71 -3.86 8.06
C TYR A 267 -17.05 -5.31 8.36
N ALA A 268 -17.23 -6.11 7.33
CA ALA A 268 -17.50 -7.52 7.44
C ALA A 268 -16.44 -8.37 6.74
N PHE A 269 -15.84 -9.29 7.49
CA PHE A 269 -14.88 -10.25 6.96
C PHE A 269 -15.60 -11.30 6.11
N PRO A 270 -15.05 -11.64 4.92
CA PRO A 270 -15.54 -12.79 4.16
C PRO A 270 -15.40 -14.09 4.96
N ARG A 271 -16.37 -14.99 4.82
CA ARG A 271 -16.30 -16.31 5.49
C ARG A 271 -15.53 -17.33 4.69
N VAL A 272 -15.58 -17.23 3.37
CA VAL A 272 -14.89 -18.18 2.46
C VAL A 272 -13.38 -18.08 2.55
N SER A 273 -12.84 -16.87 2.75
CA SER A 273 -11.42 -16.56 2.87
C SER A 273 -11.27 -15.12 3.37
N VAL A 274 -10.23 -14.83 4.11
CA VAL A 274 -9.92 -13.46 4.54
C VAL A 274 -8.60 -13.07 3.88
N PRO A 275 -8.64 -12.39 2.71
CA PRO A 275 -7.43 -11.91 2.05
C PRO A 275 -6.65 -10.99 2.98
N LEU A 276 -5.38 -11.33 3.19
CA LEU A 276 -4.44 -10.57 4.01
C LEU A 276 -3.41 -9.90 3.11
N TYR A 277 -3.25 -8.58 3.27
CA TYR A 277 -2.09 -7.89 2.74
C TYR A 277 -1.13 -7.52 3.88
N ILE A 278 0.16 -7.58 3.58
CA ILE A 278 1.24 -7.21 4.50
C ILE A 278 2.15 -6.27 3.73
N ASP A 279 2.14 -5.00 4.11
CA ASP A 279 3.11 -4.04 3.61
C ASP A 279 4.33 -4.07 4.50
N SER A 280 5.47 -4.18 3.87
CA SER A 280 6.75 -4.36 4.55
C SER A 280 7.73 -3.27 4.15
N MET A 281 8.57 -2.86 5.08
CA MET A 281 9.73 -2.00 4.78
C MET A 281 10.85 -2.86 4.21
N VAL A 282 11.36 -2.46 3.06
CA VAL A 282 12.47 -3.10 2.34
C VAL A 282 13.49 -2.06 1.90
N ILE A 283 14.73 -2.49 1.63
CA ILE A 283 15.84 -1.63 1.20
C ILE A 283 16.20 -2.02 -0.23
N PRO A 284 16.10 -1.09 -1.22
CA PRO A 284 16.52 -1.36 -2.59
C PRO A 284 17.97 -1.80 -2.71
N ALA A 285 18.28 -2.67 -3.68
CA ALA A 285 19.63 -3.17 -3.91
C ALA A 285 20.65 -2.05 -4.24
N ASP A 286 20.16 -0.96 -4.84
CA ASP A 286 20.92 0.23 -5.22
C ASP A 286 20.84 1.37 -4.19
N SER A 287 20.24 1.14 -3.01
CA SER A 287 20.11 2.16 -1.96
C SER A 287 21.44 2.85 -1.68
N PRO A 288 21.48 4.18 -1.75
CA PRO A 288 22.72 4.95 -1.50
C PRO A 288 23.04 5.09 -0.01
N ASN A 289 22.07 4.90 0.90
CA ASN A 289 22.26 5.05 2.35
C ASN A 289 21.69 3.87 3.14
N TYR A 290 22.28 2.69 2.98
CA TYR A 290 21.87 1.47 3.67
C TYR A 290 21.88 1.60 5.21
N ALA A 291 22.89 2.27 5.78
CA ALA A 291 22.97 2.47 7.23
C ALA A 291 21.84 3.38 7.76
N GLY A 292 21.52 4.44 7.03
CA GLY A 292 20.38 5.31 7.34
C GLY A 292 19.05 4.57 7.24
N ALA A 293 18.90 3.72 6.22
CA ALA A 293 17.72 2.88 6.05
C ALA A 293 17.49 1.92 7.23
N LEU A 294 18.56 1.24 7.70
CA LEU A 294 18.46 0.37 8.87
C LEU A 294 18.09 1.15 10.15
N LYS A 295 18.65 2.35 10.34
CA LYS A 295 18.27 3.23 11.45
C LYS A 295 16.80 3.62 11.38
N PHE A 296 16.29 3.94 10.18
CA PHE A 296 14.89 4.27 9.96
C PHE A 296 13.99 3.09 10.31
N ILE A 297 14.26 1.90 9.77
CA ILE A 297 13.50 0.67 10.09
C ILE A 297 13.51 0.42 11.59
N ASN A 298 14.67 0.48 12.23
CA ASN A 298 14.78 0.22 13.66
C ASN A 298 14.01 1.25 14.51
N PHE A 299 14.00 2.52 14.10
CA PHE A 299 13.23 3.58 14.74
C PHE A 299 11.73 3.31 14.60
N MET A 300 11.26 3.01 13.39
CA MET A 300 9.85 2.76 13.10
C MET A 300 9.31 1.54 13.84
N MET A 301 10.17 0.55 14.13
CA MET A 301 9.83 -0.66 14.89
C MET A 301 9.89 -0.48 16.42
N ARG A 302 10.05 0.75 16.92
CA ARG A 302 9.78 1.02 18.36
C ARG A 302 8.30 0.90 18.63
N PRO A 303 7.88 0.27 19.73
CA PRO A 303 6.47 0.03 20.03
C PRO A 303 5.62 1.31 20.06
N GLU A 304 6.11 2.36 20.72
CA GLU A 304 5.41 3.65 20.84
C GLU A 304 5.28 4.37 19.48
N ILE A 305 6.30 4.27 18.62
CA ILE A 305 6.30 4.86 17.27
C ILE A 305 5.31 4.10 16.37
N SER A 306 5.40 2.78 16.34
CA SER A 306 4.45 1.94 15.59
C SER A 306 2.99 2.16 16.04
N ALA A 307 2.75 2.35 17.34
CA ALA A 307 1.42 2.66 17.86
C ALA A 307 0.92 4.04 17.40
N GLU A 308 1.80 5.05 17.33
CA GLU A 308 1.46 6.37 16.85
C GLU A 308 1.04 6.31 15.36
N VAL A 309 1.75 5.54 14.55
CA VAL A 309 1.38 5.31 13.16
C VAL A 309 0.02 4.62 13.05
N THR A 310 -0.22 3.53 13.81
CA THR A 310 -1.52 2.86 13.82
C THR A 310 -2.67 3.80 14.20
N ARG A 311 -2.48 4.70 15.19
CA ARG A 311 -3.49 5.71 15.53
C ARG A 311 -3.79 6.67 14.37
N PHE A 312 -2.76 7.02 13.62
CA PHE A 312 -2.90 7.96 12.51
C PHE A 312 -3.62 7.33 11.31
N ILE A 313 -3.18 6.15 10.86
CA ILE A 313 -3.67 5.55 9.62
C ILE A 313 -4.82 4.55 9.80
N GLY A 314 -5.02 4.01 11.01
CA GLY A 314 -6.09 3.03 11.29
C GLY A 314 -5.78 1.60 10.88
N PHE A 315 -4.59 1.31 10.33
CA PHE A 315 -4.17 -0.06 9.98
C PHE A 315 -3.51 -0.77 11.17
N ALA A 316 -3.58 -2.09 11.17
CA ALA A 316 -2.87 -2.90 12.15
C ALA A 316 -1.36 -2.83 11.94
N SER A 317 -0.63 -2.63 13.04
CA SER A 317 0.83 -2.65 13.00
C SER A 317 1.39 -4.05 12.80
N GLY A 318 2.43 -4.17 11.99
CA GLY A 318 3.29 -5.36 11.95
C GLY A 318 4.09 -5.58 13.24
N ASN A 319 4.06 -4.63 14.17
CA ASN A 319 4.73 -4.65 15.46
C ASN A 319 3.75 -5.03 16.58
N ALA A 320 3.80 -6.28 17.06
CA ALA A 320 2.91 -6.75 18.13
C ALA A 320 3.12 -6.00 19.47
N ALA A 321 4.34 -5.54 19.74
CA ALA A 321 4.64 -4.79 20.95
C ALA A 321 4.02 -3.37 20.95
N ALA A 322 3.51 -2.89 19.81
CA ALA A 322 2.81 -1.62 19.72
C ALA A 322 1.39 -1.67 20.32
N VAL A 323 0.74 -2.85 20.32
CA VAL A 323 -0.66 -3.00 20.75
C VAL A 323 -0.93 -2.47 22.17
N PRO A 324 -0.09 -2.72 23.19
CA PRO A 324 -0.30 -2.17 24.53
C PRO A 324 -0.27 -0.62 24.62
N PHE A 325 0.34 0.04 23.64
CA PHE A 325 0.43 1.50 23.55
C PHE A 325 -0.79 2.15 22.87
N LEU A 326 -1.69 1.34 22.31
CA LEU A 326 -2.94 1.82 21.70
C LEU A 326 -4.02 1.99 22.77
N ASP A 327 -4.95 2.92 22.49
CA ASP A 327 -6.16 3.06 23.28
C ASP A 327 -7.00 1.77 23.27
N LEU A 328 -7.76 1.55 24.34
CA LEU A 328 -8.60 0.35 24.47
C LEU A 328 -9.53 0.17 23.26
N SER A 329 -10.13 1.26 22.79
CA SER A 329 -11.04 1.27 21.64
C SER A 329 -10.38 0.79 20.35
N MET A 330 -9.09 1.05 20.15
CA MET A 330 -8.35 0.59 18.96
C MET A 330 -7.87 -0.86 19.13
N ARG A 331 -7.26 -1.19 20.27
CA ARG A 331 -6.71 -2.54 20.47
C ARG A 331 -7.76 -3.63 20.58
N THR A 332 -9.02 -3.27 20.92
CA THR A 332 -10.16 -4.19 20.95
C THR A 332 -11.04 -4.09 19.69
N ASN A 333 -10.67 -3.25 18.75
CA ASN A 333 -11.41 -3.11 17.50
C ASN A 333 -11.12 -4.31 16.58
N SER A 334 -12.16 -5.11 16.34
CA SER A 334 -12.05 -6.32 15.52
C SER A 334 -11.71 -6.04 14.04
N ILE A 335 -11.93 -4.83 13.53
CA ILE A 335 -11.54 -4.46 12.16
C ILE A 335 -10.03 -4.31 12.08
N ILE A 336 -9.40 -3.69 13.09
CA ILE A 336 -7.94 -3.48 13.14
C ILE A 336 -7.25 -4.77 13.57
N TYR A 337 -7.72 -5.39 14.66
CA TYR A 337 -7.16 -6.61 15.23
C TYR A 337 -8.23 -7.71 15.27
N PRO A 338 -8.41 -8.44 14.16
CA PRO A 338 -9.41 -9.49 14.05
C PRO A 338 -9.22 -10.59 15.09
N PRO A 339 -10.33 -11.17 15.58
CA PRO A 339 -10.27 -12.24 16.56
C PRO A 339 -9.65 -13.52 15.98
N PRO A 340 -9.20 -14.47 16.81
CA PRO A 340 -8.45 -15.65 16.38
C PRO A 340 -9.15 -16.49 15.30
N GLU A 341 -10.47 -16.63 15.33
CA GLU A 341 -11.26 -17.39 14.36
C GLU A 341 -11.28 -16.70 12.96
N VAL A 342 -11.11 -15.39 12.89
CA VAL A 342 -10.93 -14.66 11.64
C VAL A 342 -9.49 -14.79 11.17
N ARG A 343 -8.53 -14.60 12.08
CA ARG A 343 -7.09 -14.73 11.77
C ARG A 343 -6.69 -16.13 11.29
N ALA A 344 -7.41 -17.17 11.72
CA ALA A 344 -7.21 -18.54 11.26
C ALA A 344 -7.53 -18.75 9.76
N ARG A 345 -8.28 -17.81 9.16
CA ARG A 345 -8.68 -17.82 7.73
C ARG A 345 -7.91 -16.83 6.88
N PHE A 346 -6.82 -16.25 7.41
CA PHE A 346 -5.96 -15.36 6.66
C PHE A 346 -5.28 -16.10 5.51
N GLU A 347 -5.37 -15.54 4.33
CA GLU A 347 -4.74 -16.03 3.13
C GLU A 347 -4.04 -14.90 2.37
N THR A 348 -2.86 -15.18 1.86
CA THR A 348 -2.15 -14.29 0.94
C THR A 348 -2.24 -14.84 -0.47
N GLU A 349 -2.16 -13.95 -1.45
CA GLU A 349 -2.12 -14.39 -2.84
C GLU A 349 -0.80 -15.10 -3.17
N ARG A 350 -0.89 -16.07 -4.08
CA ARG A 350 0.29 -16.76 -4.60
C ARG A 350 1.03 -15.91 -5.63
N VAL A 351 2.24 -16.29 -5.93
CA VAL A 351 2.98 -15.73 -7.06
C VAL A 351 2.40 -16.26 -8.36
N TYR A 352 2.11 -15.37 -9.28
CA TYR A 352 1.61 -15.69 -10.61
C TYR A 352 2.75 -15.64 -11.64
N THR A 353 2.67 -16.50 -12.63
CA THR A 353 3.58 -16.47 -13.80
C THR A 353 3.31 -15.22 -14.65
N SER A 354 4.28 -14.83 -15.48
CA SER A 354 4.09 -13.70 -16.39
C SER A 354 2.91 -13.88 -17.35
N ASP A 355 2.61 -15.11 -17.77
CA ASP A 355 1.47 -15.42 -18.64
C ASP A 355 0.13 -15.26 -17.92
N GLU A 356 0.06 -15.71 -16.67
CA GLU A 356 -1.11 -15.53 -15.81
C GLU A 356 -1.35 -14.04 -15.54
N LEU A 357 -0.31 -13.28 -15.20
CA LEU A 357 -0.40 -11.83 -15.00
C LEU A 357 -0.96 -11.12 -16.23
N ARG A 358 -0.46 -11.45 -17.44
CA ARG A 358 -0.99 -10.89 -18.68
C ARG A 358 -2.45 -11.28 -18.92
N THR A 359 -2.82 -12.50 -18.59
CA THR A 359 -4.17 -13.02 -18.75
C THR A 359 -5.15 -12.31 -17.80
N PHE A 360 -4.80 -12.19 -16.51
CA PHE A 360 -5.65 -11.53 -15.52
C PHE A 360 -5.76 -10.04 -15.76
N ASN A 361 -4.67 -9.36 -16.13
CA ASN A 361 -4.72 -7.95 -16.51
C ASN A 361 -5.66 -7.71 -17.70
N ARG A 362 -5.60 -8.52 -18.75
CA ARG A 362 -6.52 -8.39 -19.90
C ARG A 362 -7.96 -8.66 -19.51
N ALA A 363 -8.20 -9.68 -18.69
CA ALA A 363 -9.53 -10.03 -18.19
C ALA A 363 -10.11 -8.89 -17.35
N TRP A 364 -9.30 -8.29 -16.47
CA TRP A 364 -9.68 -7.16 -15.63
C TRP A 364 -10.00 -5.91 -16.47
N GLN A 365 -9.18 -5.58 -17.45
CA GLN A 365 -9.43 -4.44 -18.34
C GLN A 365 -10.78 -4.56 -19.05
N ARG A 366 -11.12 -5.74 -19.60
CA ARG A 366 -12.44 -5.98 -20.23
C ARG A 366 -13.57 -5.78 -19.24
N PHE A 367 -13.48 -6.38 -18.04
CA PHE A 367 -14.48 -6.18 -17.00
C PHE A 367 -14.64 -4.70 -16.66
N ARG A 368 -13.54 -3.96 -16.49
CA ARG A 368 -13.54 -2.54 -16.13
C ARG A 368 -14.18 -1.67 -17.21
N THR A 369 -13.86 -1.89 -18.50
CA THR A 369 -14.40 -1.13 -19.63
C THR A 369 -15.79 -1.58 -20.06
N GLY A 370 -16.18 -2.82 -19.75
CA GLY A 370 -17.46 -3.42 -20.15
C GLY A 370 -17.45 -3.95 -21.58
N GLU A 371 -16.25 -4.32 -22.08
CA GLU A 371 -16.05 -4.94 -23.40
C GLU A 371 -16.13 -6.47 -23.34
#